data_ad52739cacfd28500496bb44dc433876
#
_entry.id   ad52739cacfd28500496bb44dc433876
#
_cell.length_a   1.000
_cell.length_b   1.000
_cell.length_c   1.000
_cell.angle_alpha   90.00
_cell.angle_beta   90.00
_cell.angle_gamma   90.00
#
_symmetry.space_group_name_H-M   'P 1'
#
loop_
_entity.id
_entity.type
_entity.pdbx_description
1 polymer ?
#
loop_
_entity_poly.entity_id
_entity_poly.type
_entity_poly.pdbx_seq_one_letter_code
_entity_poly.pdbx_strand_id
1 'polypeptide(L)'
;MTIDRNQGNFEAEEPPPTIKEVEQAVKKLKNNKAPGLDLSTAELVKFGGPEYARHLHQLIVKIWITEIITEEWNQSIVCPIHKRGNVMICSNYRGISLLCIAYKIFSNILFNRLSPFVEGIIGDYQCEFRQGRSTNDQIFAIRQVLEKCNEFQIETHHLFIDFRSAYDSIDRDNLFLAMEKMHIPRKLMALARAAKRKTQCQIKIKDMLSSPIITRNGVRQGDSLACLLFNLALEKVIRDAGINTRGTIFYTSQFKFWHLQMILI
;
A
#
# COMPACT_ATOMS: atom_id res chain seq x y z
N MET A 1 12.86 -14.23 32.99
CA MET A 1 14.07 -14.01 32.18
C MET A 1 13.69 -13.06 31.04
N THR A 2 13.95 -11.78 31.26
CA THR A 2 13.63 -10.68 30.36
C THR A 2 14.68 -10.66 29.26
N ILE A 3 14.30 -10.96 28.02
CA ILE A 3 15.18 -10.79 26.87
C ILE A 3 15.12 -9.32 26.48
N ASP A 4 16.15 -8.62 26.87
CA ASP A 4 16.47 -7.26 26.47
C ASP A 4 16.77 -7.28 24.96
N ARG A 5 15.78 -6.93 24.14
CA ARG A 5 16.00 -6.74 22.69
C ARG A 5 16.64 -5.39 22.51
N ASN A 6 17.95 -5.43 22.34
CA ASN A 6 18.82 -4.37 21.84
C ASN A 6 18.03 -3.26 21.12
N GLN A 7 18.10 -2.08 21.69
CA GLN A 7 17.88 -0.83 20.98
C GLN A 7 19.00 -0.66 19.96
N GLY A 8 18.87 -1.35 18.82
CA GLY A 8 19.74 -1.12 17.67
C GLY A 8 19.47 0.27 17.13
N ASN A 9 20.50 1.09 17.08
CA ASN A 9 20.55 2.40 16.44
C ASN A 9 19.97 2.34 15.02
N PHE A 10 18.70 2.73 14.85
CA PHE A 10 18.02 2.86 13.56
C PHE A 10 18.38 4.15 12.82
N GLU A 11 19.51 4.75 13.12
CA GLU A 11 20.05 5.93 12.44
C GLU A 11 20.95 5.61 11.23
N ALA A 12 21.05 4.37 10.78
CA ALA A 12 21.71 4.09 9.52
C ALA A 12 20.95 4.80 8.40
N GLU A 13 21.55 5.86 7.85
CA GLU A 13 21.01 6.55 6.68
C GLU A 13 20.78 5.53 5.57
N GLU A 14 19.53 5.41 5.12
CA GLU A 14 19.20 4.57 3.97
C GLU A 14 19.93 5.10 2.73
N PRO A 15 20.89 4.35 2.15
CA PRO A 15 21.71 4.85 1.07
C PRO A 15 20.88 5.10 -0.19
N PRO A 16 21.31 6.02 -1.07
CA PRO A 16 20.65 6.24 -2.35
C PRO A 16 20.56 4.94 -3.17
N PRO A 17 19.52 4.79 -4.00
CA PRO A 17 19.37 3.62 -4.86
C PRO A 17 20.55 3.45 -5.81
N THR A 18 20.92 2.20 -6.07
CA THR A 18 21.93 1.85 -7.07
C THR A 18 21.33 1.85 -8.48
N ILE A 19 22.19 1.95 -9.48
CA ILE A 19 21.75 1.84 -10.90
C ILE A 19 21.07 0.47 -11.15
N LYS A 20 21.52 -0.60 -10.51
CA LYS A 20 20.94 -1.95 -10.61
C LYS A 20 19.49 -1.99 -10.09
N GLU A 21 19.18 -1.28 -9.01
CA GLU A 21 17.81 -1.18 -8.51
C GLU A 21 16.89 -0.46 -9.50
N VAL A 22 17.39 0.59 -10.15
CA VAL A 22 16.65 1.30 -11.22
C VAL A 22 16.40 0.37 -12.40
N GLU A 23 17.42 -0.33 -12.89
CA GLU A 23 17.30 -1.28 -14.00
C GLU A 23 16.32 -2.43 -13.67
N GLN A 24 16.34 -2.94 -12.45
CA GLN A 24 15.39 -3.96 -11.99
C GLN A 24 13.96 -3.43 -11.96
N ALA A 25 13.76 -2.21 -11.48
CA ALA A 25 12.45 -1.57 -11.48
C ALA A 25 11.93 -1.31 -12.91
N VAL A 26 12.81 -0.92 -13.84
CA VAL A 26 12.49 -0.79 -15.28
C VAL A 26 12.07 -2.13 -15.88
N LYS A 27 12.79 -3.22 -15.59
CA LYS A 27 12.45 -4.56 -16.09
C LYS A 27 11.08 -5.05 -15.62
N LYS A 28 10.65 -4.67 -14.42
CA LYS A 28 9.34 -5.03 -13.84
C LYS A 28 8.16 -4.29 -14.48
N LEU A 29 8.37 -3.22 -15.22
CA LEU A 29 7.29 -2.49 -15.89
C LEU A 29 6.55 -3.41 -16.85
N LYS A 30 5.23 -3.31 -16.88
CA LYS A 30 4.38 -4.06 -17.82
C LYS A 30 4.22 -3.25 -19.12
N ASN A 31 4.36 -3.91 -20.24
CA ASN A 31 4.12 -3.32 -21.57
C ASN A 31 2.61 -3.09 -21.82
N ASN A 32 2.29 -2.30 -22.83
CA ASN A 32 0.92 -2.01 -23.27
C ASN A 32 0.05 -1.42 -22.14
N LYS A 33 0.63 -0.57 -21.31
CA LYS A 33 -0.08 0.18 -20.27
C LYS A 33 -0.18 1.65 -20.63
N ALA A 34 -1.34 2.24 -20.33
CA ALA A 34 -1.57 3.66 -20.55
C ALA A 34 -0.54 4.51 -19.78
N PRO A 35 0.04 5.54 -20.42
CA PRO A 35 0.97 6.46 -19.78
C PRO A 35 0.26 7.42 -18.81
N GLY A 36 1.05 8.16 -18.03
CA GLY A 36 0.60 9.31 -17.26
C GLY A 36 0.45 10.56 -18.11
N LEU A 37 0.39 11.73 -17.47
CA LEU A 37 0.27 13.03 -18.16
C LEU A 37 1.48 13.35 -19.05
N ASP A 38 2.65 12.81 -18.73
CA ASP A 38 3.90 12.95 -19.46
C ASP A 38 3.95 12.17 -20.78
N LEU A 39 2.91 11.38 -21.07
CA LEU A 39 2.79 10.50 -22.24
C LEU A 39 3.92 9.47 -22.38
N SER A 40 4.80 9.34 -21.39
CA SER A 40 5.89 8.35 -21.38
C SER A 40 5.35 6.94 -21.17
N THR A 41 5.70 6.02 -22.09
CA THR A 41 5.30 4.60 -21.98
C THR A 41 6.40 3.76 -21.34
N ALA A 42 6.03 2.59 -20.85
CA ALA A 42 7.00 1.64 -20.28
C ALA A 42 8.01 1.17 -21.33
N GLU A 43 7.57 1.02 -22.58
CA GLU A 43 8.40 0.62 -23.72
C GLU A 43 9.47 1.66 -24.01
N LEU A 44 9.11 2.94 -24.03
CA LEU A 44 10.06 4.03 -24.24
C LEU A 44 11.20 3.96 -23.22
N VAL A 45 10.88 3.75 -21.96
CA VAL A 45 11.88 3.65 -20.88
C VAL A 45 12.72 2.38 -20.99
N LYS A 46 12.11 1.24 -21.34
CA LYS A 46 12.82 -0.04 -21.50
C LYS A 46 13.80 -0.02 -22.69
N PHE A 47 13.44 0.63 -23.77
CA PHE A 47 14.25 0.72 -24.98
C PHE A 47 15.12 1.98 -25.05
N GLY A 48 15.05 2.86 -24.05
CA GLY A 48 15.84 4.08 -23.97
C GLY A 48 17.35 3.88 -23.78
N GLY A 49 17.76 2.64 -23.54
CA GLY A 49 19.18 2.27 -23.44
C GLY A 49 19.85 2.67 -22.11
N PRO A 50 21.17 2.36 -21.98
CA PRO A 50 21.94 2.60 -20.75
C PRO A 50 22.03 4.08 -20.36
N GLU A 51 22.09 4.96 -21.36
CA GLU A 51 22.18 6.41 -21.15
C GLU A 51 20.92 6.94 -20.46
N TYR A 52 19.75 6.55 -20.93
CA TYR A 52 18.49 6.91 -20.31
C TYR A 52 18.40 6.38 -18.86
N ALA A 53 18.80 5.12 -18.64
CA ALA A 53 18.81 4.53 -17.30
C ALA A 53 19.73 5.31 -16.35
N ARG A 54 20.89 5.79 -16.83
CA ARG A 54 21.82 6.61 -16.05
C ARG A 54 21.23 7.97 -15.66
N HIS A 55 20.59 8.67 -16.59
CA HIS A 55 19.93 9.95 -16.28
C HIS A 55 18.78 9.77 -15.31
N LEU A 56 17.97 8.72 -15.51
CA LEU A 56 16.89 8.40 -14.56
C LEU A 56 17.42 8.06 -13.17
N HIS A 57 18.51 7.31 -13.08
CA HIS A 57 19.19 7.03 -11.83
C HIS A 57 19.66 8.31 -11.14
N GLN A 58 20.33 9.23 -11.87
CA GLN A 58 20.77 10.51 -11.32
C GLN A 58 19.60 11.33 -10.76
N LEU A 59 18.47 11.37 -11.47
CA LEU A 59 17.25 12.04 -11.01
C LEU A 59 16.72 11.41 -9.71
N ILE A 60 16.64 10.07 -9.66
CA ILE A 60 16.16 9.35 -8.48
C ILE A 60 17.10 9.57 -7.29
N VAL A 61 18.42 9.53 -7.50
CA VAL A 61 19.42 9.82 -6.45
C VAL A 61 19.26 11.25 -5.94
N LYS A 62 19.07 12.23 -6.83
CA LYS A 62 18.82 13.62 -6.43
C LYS A 62 17.57 13.73 -5.55
N ILE A 63 16.46 13.11 -5.95
CA ILE A 63 15.22 13.07 -5.16
C ILE A 63 15.46 12.37 -3.81
N TRP A 64 16.22 11.27 -3.81
CA TRP A 64 16.55 10.56 -2.58
C TRP A 64 17.30 11.41 -1.58
N ILE A 65 18.28 12.18 -2.04
CA ILE A 65 19.10 13.05 -1.20
C ILE A 65 18.28 14.26 -0.72
N THR A 66 17.58 14.93 -1.63
CA THR A 66 16.89 16.20 -1.33
C THR A 66 15.49 16.03 -0.72
N GLU A 67 14.88 14.83 -0.85
CA GLU A 67 13.49 14.54 -0.47
C GLU A 67 12.45 15.43 -1.20
N ILE A 68 12.87 16.04 -2.30
CA ILE A 68 12.01 16.89 -3.12
C ILE A 68 11.60 16.13 -4.38
N ILE A 69 10.31 15.91 -4.51
CA ILE A 69 9.72 15.27 -5.71
C ILE A 69 9.28 16.35 -6.68
N THR A 70 9.47 16.09 -7.97
CA THR A 70 9.06 17.01 -9.04
C THR A 70 7.53 17.15 -9.08
N GLU A 71 7.04 18.32 -9.49
CA GLU A 71 5.59 18.60 -9.53
C GLU A 71 4.84 17.65 -10.45
N GLU A 72 5.46 17.27 -11.57
CA GLU A 72 4.88 16.32 -12.53
C GLU A 72 4.61 14.94 -11.91
N TRP A 73 5.44 14.50 -10.98
CA TRP A 73 5.24 13.22 -10.29
C TRP A 73 4.09 13.25 -9.28
N ASN A 74 3.68 14.43 -8.86
CA ASN A 74 2.52 14.60 -8.00
C ASN A 74 1.19 14.61 -8.77
N GLN A 75 1.25 14.66 -10.10
CA GLN A 75 0.07 14.66 -10.95
C GLN A 75 -0.31 13.24 -11.39
N SER A 76 -1.60 13.03 -11.64
CA SER A 76 -2.12 11.76 -12.15
C SER A 76 -3.37 11.96 -12.99
N ILE A 77 -3.62 11.04 -13.91
CA ILE A 77 -4.90 10.91 -14.60
C ILE A 77 -5.69 9.82 -13.89
N VAL A 78 -6.92 10.11 -13.48
CA VAL A 78 -7.83 9.13 -12.91
C VAL A 78 -8.81 8.66 -13.99
N CYS A 79 -8.74 7.35 -14.28
CA CYS A 79 -9.69 6.69 -15.17
C CYS A 79 -10.77 6.01 -14.32
N PRO A 80 -12.05 6.45 -14.42
CA PRO A 80 -13.14 5.81 -13.71
C PRO A 80 -13.53 4.49 -14.37
N ILE A 81 -13.51 3.39 -13.58
CA ILE A 81 -13.96 2.07 -14.01
C ILE A 81 -15.25 1.74 -13.28
N HIS A 82 -16.32 1.48 -14.03
CA HIS A 82 -17.60 1.08 -13.45
C HIS A 82 -17.48 -0.27 -12.75
N LYS A 83 -17.97 -0.38 -11.51
CA LYS A 83 -17.99 -1.61 -10.72
C LYS A 83 -19.28 -2.40 -10.96
N ARG A 84 -20.40 -1.80 -10.54
CA ARG A 84 -21.76 -2.36 -10.62
C ARG A 84 -22.80 -1.27 -10.33
N GLY A 85 -24.06 -1.56 -10.60
CA GLY A 85 -25.18 -0.65 -10.27
C GLY A 85 -25.39 0.44 -11.33
N ASN A 86 -26.06 1.52 -10.94
CA ASN A 86 -26.41 2.59 -11.85
C ASN A 86 -25.18 3.37 -12.29
N VAL A 87 -24.98 3.48 -13.61
CA VAL A 87 -23.84 4.19 -14.25
C VAL A 87 -23.85 5.70 -14.00
N MET A 88 -24.98 6.28 -13.61
CA MET A 88 -25.10 7.71 -13.29
C MET A 88 -24.61 8.06 -11.88
N ILE A 89 -24.28 7.07 -11.07
CA ILE A 89 -23.85 7.27 -9.67
C ILE A 89 -22.33 7.14 -9.58
N CYS A 90 -21.64 8.25 -9.26
CA CYS A 90 -20.18 8.29 -9.20
C CYS A 90 -19.56 7.29 -8.21
N SER A 91 -20.23 6.99 -7.08
CA SER A 91 -19.75 6.01 -6.10
C SER A 91 -19.68 4.57 -6.64
N ASN A 92 -20.34 4.29 -7.78
CA ASN A 92 -20.29 3.01 -8.46
C ASN A 92 -19.04 2.84 -9.35
N TYR A 93 -18.12 3.79 -9.30
CA TYR A 93 -16.88 3.75 -10.05
C TYR A 93 -15.68 3.56 -9.13
N ARG A 94 -14.63 2.94 -9.68
CA ARG A 94 -13.31 2.85 -9.08
C ARG A 94 -12.35 3.72 -9.89
N GLY A 95 -11.66 4.65 -9.22
CA GLY A 95 -10.68 5.51 -9.88
C GLY A 95 -9.30 4.83 -9.95
N ILE A 96 -8.82 4.53 -11.16
CA ILE A 96 -7.44 4.04 -11.34
C ILE A 96 -6.56 5.21 -11.76
N SER A 97 -5.48 5.44 -11.00
CA SER A 97 -4.53 6.51 -11.27
C SER A 97 -3.47 6.06 -12.27
N LEU A 98 -3.41 6.75 -13.41
CA LEU A 98 -2.30 6.66 -14.35
C LEU A 98 -1.23 7.65 -13.92
N LEU A 99 -0.07 7.12 -13.58
CA LEU A 99 1.08 7.85 -13.03
C LEU A 99 2.20 7.86 -14.06
N CYS A 100 3.05 8.88 -14.06
CA CYS A 100 4.22 8.91 -14.93
C CYS A 100 5.15 7.72 -14.63
N ILE A 101 5.81 7.21 -15.66
CA ILE A 101 6.61 5.97 -15.56
C ILE A 101 7.82 6.16 -14.66
N ALA A 102 8.47 7.31 -14.72
CA ALA A 102 9.62 7.61 -13.85
C ALA A 102 9.21 7.58 -12.36
N TYR A 103 8.04 8.12 -12.03
CA TYR A 103 7.48 8.00 -10.68
C TYR A 103 7.19 6.54 -10.29
N LYS A 104 6.64 5.74 -11.20
CA LYS A 104 6.39 4.30 -10.92
C LYS A 104 7.67 3.54 -10.61
N ILE A 105 8.77 3.87 -11.28
CA ILE A 105 10.08 3.28 -11.02
C ILE A 105 10.55 3.68 -9.61
N PHE A 106 10.51 4.98 -9.29
CA PHE A 106 10.85 5.48 -7.95
C PHE A 106 9.98 4.84 -6.86
N SER A 107 8.66 4.80 -7.04
CA SER A 107 7.75 4.22 -6.05
C SER A 107 7.95 2.70 -5.87
N ASN A 108 8.36 1.99 -6.93
CA ASN A 108 8.71 0.57 -6.83
C ASN A 108 10.01 0.35 -6.04
N ILE A 109 11.02 1.21 -6.24
CA ILE A 109 12.26 1.16 -5.46
C ILE A 109 11.95 1.43 -3.98
N LEU A 110 11.18 2.47 -3.70
CA LEU A 110 10.78 2.81 -2.34
C LEU A 110 9.92 1.71 -1.70
N PHE A 111 9.02 1.08 -2.46
CA PHE A 111 8.27 -0.10 -2.03
C PHE A 111 9.20 -1.24 -1.62
N ASN A 112 10.19 -1.59 -2.45
CA ASN A 112 11.12 -2.68 -2.15
C ASN A 112 11.94 -2.41 -0.88
N ARG A 113 12.28 -1.14 -0.61
CA ARG A 113 13.01 -0.73 0.59
C ARG A 113 12.14 -0.69 1.84
N LEU A 114 10.86 -0.31 1.71
CA LEU A 114 9.90 -0.28 2.82
C LEU A 114 9.38 -1.68 3.19
N SER A 115 9.20 -2.56 2.21
CA SER A 115 8.56 -3.87 2.42
C SER A 115 9.17 -4.69 3.56
N PRO A 116 10.49 -4.82 3.73
CA PRO A 116 11.06 -5.60 4.82
C PRO A 116 10.68 -5.09 6.21
N PHE A 117 10.62 -3.76 6.38
CA PHE A 117 10.20 -3.15 7.64
C PHE A 117 8.72 -3.39 7.91
N VAL A 118 7.90 -3.20 6.88
CA VAL A 118 6.44 -3.38 6.97
C VAL A 118 6.08 -4.83 7.25
N GLU A 119 6.73 -5.80 6.59
CA GLU A 119 6.53 -7.23 6.83
C GLU A 119 6.86 -7.64 8.28
N GLY A 120 7.82 -6.99 8.92
CA GLY A 120 8.14 -7.20 10.34
C GLY A 120 7.11 -6.58 11.32
N ILE A 121 6.26 -5.68 10.84
CA ILE A 121 5.28 -4.94 11.65
C ILE A 121 3.89 -5.54 11.54
N ILE A 122 3.47 -5.89 10.32
CA ILE A 122 2.13 -6.39 10.02
C ILE A 122 1.93 -7.78 10.61
N GLY A 123 0.85 -7.94 11.36
CA GLY A 123 0.47 -9.22 11.95
C GLY A 123 0.15 -10.30 10.91
N ASP A 124 0.27 -11.58 11.30
CA ASP A 124 0.01 -12.74 10.43
C ASP A 124 -1.46 -12.85 9.99
N TYR A 125 -2.35 -12.13 10.66
CA TYR A 125 -3.77 -12.07 10.35
C TYR A 125 -4.10 -11.21 9.12
N GLN A 126 -3.17 -10.35 8.64
CA GLN A 126 -3.33 -9.61 7.39
C GLN A 126 -2.68 -10.41 6.26
N CYS A 127 -3.45 -10.88 5.30
CA CYS A 127 -2.95 -11.70 4.19
C CYS A 127 -3.00 -10.98 2.84
N GLU A 128 -3.76 -9.89 2.71
CA GLU A 128 -3.93 -9.22 1.43
C GLU A 128 -2.69 -8.39 1.05
N PHE A 129 -2.34 -8.38 -0.24
CA PHE A 129 -1.19 -7.65 -0.82
C PHE A 129 0.18 -7.98 -0.18
N ARG A 130 0.33 -9.16 0.39
CA ARG A 130 1.60 -9.65 0.97
C ARG A 130 2.15 -10.82 0.17
N GLN A 131 3.48 -10.84 0.02
CA GLN A 131 4.15 -11.93 -0.67
C GLN A 131 4.06 -13.22 0.16
N GLY A 132 3.68 -14.33 -0.49
CA GLY A 132 3.56 -15.63 0.18
C GLY A 132 2.33 -15.77 1.08
N ARG A 133 1.39 -14.82 1.04
CA ARG A 133 0.11 -14.86 1.75
C ARG A 133 -1.04 -14.80 0.75
N SER A 134 -2.17 -15.35 1.12
CA SER A 134 -3.37 -15.35 0.28
C SER A 134 -4.64 -15.15 1.11
N THR A 135 -5.61 -14.44 0.53
CA THR A 135 -6.96 -14.37 1.11
C THR A 135 -7.64 -15.74 1.14
N ASN A 136 -7.24 -16.66 0.26
CA ASN A 136 -7.72 -18.06 0.29
C ASN A 136 -7.31 -18.77 1.59
N ASP A 137 -6.14 -18.46 2.16
CA ASP A 137 -5.70 -19.03 3.43
C ASP A 137 -6.63 -18.60 4.57
N GLN A 138 -7.08 -17.34 4.54
CA GLN A 138 -8.05 -16.83 5.49
C GLN A 138 -9.43 -17.48 5.33
N ILE A 139 -9.91 -17.61 4.11
CA ILE A 139 -11.19 -18.30 3.82
C ILE A 139 -11.11 -19.76 4.29
N PHE A 140 -10.00 -20.44 4.03
CA PHE A 140 -9.77 -21.80 4.49
C PHE A 140 -9.81 -21.90 6.02
N ALA A 141 -9.08 -21.00 6.71
CA ALA A 141 -9.04 -20.99 8.18
C ALA A 141 -10.44 -20.73 8.79
N ILE A 142 -11.24 -19.78 8.26
CA ILE A 142 -12.63 -19.58 8.68
C ILE A 142 -13.45 -20.87 8.50
N ARG A 143 -13.35 -21.49 7.33
CA ARG A 143 -14.10 -22.73 7.06
C ARG A 143 -13.77 -23.83 8.05
N GLN A 144 -12.46 -24.01 8.37
CA GLN A 144 -12.03 -25.01 9.36
C GLN A 144 -12.58 -24.71 10.75
N VAL A 145 -12.57 -23.44 11.16
CA VAL A 145 -13.14 -23.03 12.47
C VAL A 145 -14.64 -23.28 12.50
N LEU A 146 -15.36 -22.87 11.46
CA LEU A 146 -16.82 -23.06 11.38
C LEU A 146 -17.21 -24.55 11.38
N GLU A 147 -16.45 -25.37 10.66
CA GLU A 147 -16.66 -26.82 10.61
C GLU A 147 -16.48 -27.44 12.01
N LYS A 148 -15.41 -27.05 12.72
CA LYS A 148 -15.18 -27.51 14.10
C LYS A 148 -16.23 -27.00 15.08
N CYS A 149 -16.61 -25.74 15.00
CA CYS A 149 -17.66 -25.19 15.84
C CYS A 149 -19.00 -25.91 15.61
N ASN A 150 -19.32 -26.23 14.35
CA ASN A 150 -20.52 -26.99 14.04
C ASN A 150 -20.46 -28.44 14.54
N GLU A 151 -19.32 -29.13 14.41
CA GLU A 151 -19.09 -30.48 14.94
C GLU A 151 -19.35 -30.56 16.45
N PHE A 152 -18.90 -29.53 17.20
CA PHE A 152 -19.04 -29.48 18.66
C PHE A 152 -20.27 -28.68 19.13
N GLN A 153 -21.17 -28.28 18.23
CA GLN A 153 -22.37 -27.49 18.52
C GLN A 153 -22.05 -26.20 19.30
N ILE A 154 -20.94 -25.52 18.92
CA ILE A 154 -20.52 -24.26 19.51
C ILE A 154 -21.12 -23.12 18.67
N GLU A 155 -21.88 -22.24 19.32
CA GLU A 155 -22.41 -21.04 18.70
C GLU A 155 -21.28 -20.04 18.38
N THR A 156 -21.34 -19.43 17.20
CA THR A 156 -20.32 -18.49 16.73
C THR A 156 -20.98 -17.18 16.28
N HIS A 157 -20.32 -16.06 16.59
CA HIS A 157 -20.73 -14.73 16.16
C HIS A 157 -19.69 -14.17 15.20
N HIS A 158 -20.13 -13.60 14.09
CA HIS A 158 -19.26 -13.09 13.01
C HIS A 158 -19.53 -11.61 12.77
N LEU A 159 -18.47 -10.80 12.77
CA LEU A 159 -18.53 -9.39 12.39
C LEU A 159 -17.70 -9.19 11.11
N PHE A 160 -18.37 -8.78 10.03
CA PHE A 160 -17.74 -8.39 8.78
C PHE A 160 -17.69 -6.87 8.69
N ILE A 161 -16.49 -6.32 8.45
CA ILE A 161 -16.28 -4.88 8.30
C ILE A 161 -15.81 -4.60 6.89
N ASP A 162 -16.58 -3.80 6.14
CA ASP A 162 -16.25 -3.36 4.78
C ASP A 162 -15.93 -1.87 4.79
N PHE A 163 -14.81 -1.49 4.17
CA PHE A 163 -14.39 -0.09 4.08
C PHE A 163 -14.95 0.57 2.83
N ARG A 164 -15.74 1.60 3.01
CA ARG A 164 -16.16 2.45 1.90
C ARG A 164 -14.97 3.23 1.36
N SER A 165 -14.55 2.94 0.11
CA SER A 165 -13.43 3.62 -0.54
C SER A 165 -12.13 3.56 0.27
N ALA A 166 -11.71 2.37 0.69
CA ALA A 166 -10.59 2.12 1.59
C ALA A 166 -9.33 2.96 1.28
N TYR A 167 -8.88 2.95 0.01
CA TYR A 167 -7.69 3.70 -0.41
C TYR A 167 -7.88 5.21 -0.39
N ASP A 168 -9.08 5.71 -0.71
CA ASP A 168 -9.34 7.15 -0.80
C ASP A 168 -9.61 7.78 0.57
N SER A 169 -9.99 6.96 1.57
CA SER A 169 -10.35 7.42 2.92
C SER A 169 -9.16 7.57 3.87
N ILE A 170 -7.96 7.10 3.50
CA ILE A 170 -6.78 7.18 4.35
C ILE A 170 -6.45 8.65 4.63
N ASP A 171 -6.44 9.03 5.91
CA ASP A 171 -5.86 10.28 6.37
C ASP A 171 -4.34 10.18 6.33
N ARG A 172 -3.71 11.05 5.53
CA ARG A 172 -2.26 10.98 5.29
C ARG A 172 -1.43 11.37 6.50
N ASP A 173 -1.89 12.33 7.30
CA ASP A 173 -1.15 12.77 8.48
C ASP A 173 -1.17 11.68 9.55
N ASN A 174 -2.32 11.04 9.76
CA ASN A 174 -2.44 9.89 10.65
C ASN A 174 -1.64 8.68 10.17
N LEU A 175 -1.59 8.44 8.84
CA LEU A 175 -0.75 7.39 8.27
C LEU A 175 0.74 7.62 8.59
N PHE A 176 1.27 8.84 8.38
CA PHE A 176 2.67 9.13 8.66
C PHE A 176 2.98 9.13 10.14
N LEU A 177 2.04 9.55 10.99
CA LEU A 177 2.16 9.40 12.45
C LEU A 177 2.19 7.92 12.86
N ALA A 178 1.41 7.07 12.19
CA ALA A 178 1.44 5.63 12.41
C ALA A 178 2.79 5.03 12.01
N MET A 179 3.34 5.40 10.87
CA MET A 179 4.67 4.96 10.41
C MET A 179 5.78 5.34 11.40
N GLU A 180 5.73 6.53 11.97
CA GLU A 180 6.66 6.98 13.00
C GLU A 180 6.55 6.13 14.27
N LYS A 181 5.33 5.92 14.78
CA LYS A 181 5.08 5.08 15.96
C LYS A 181 5.44 3.60 15.75
N MET A 182 5.49 3.15 14.51
CA MET A 182 5.90 1.81 14.11
C MET A 182 7.40 1.71 13.79
N HIS A 183 8.17 2.77 14.08
CA HIS A 183 9.62 2.82 13.88
C HIS A 183 10.07 2.57 12.44
N ILE A 184 9.31 3.02 11.45
CA ILE A 184 9.75 3.02 10.05
C ILE A 184 10.94 3.99 9.90
N PRO A 185 12.03 3.62 9.20
CA PRO A 185 13.19 4.49 9.03
C PRO A 185 12.80 5.87 8.51
N ARG A 186 13.33 6.90 9.16
CA ARG A 186 12.98 8.32 8.92
C ARG A 186 13.11 8.70 7.44
N LYS A 187 14.19 8.25 6.79
CA LYS A 187 14.46 8.51 5.37
C LYS A 187 13.35 7.98 4.46
N LEU A 188 12.97 6.72 4.65
CA LEU A 188 11.92 6.09 3.84
C LEU A 188 10.55 6.74 4.09
N MET A 189 10.26 7.09 5.33
CA MET A 189 9.04 7.82 5.68
C MET A 189 9.01 9.22 5.04
N ALA A 190 10.12 9.97 5.07
CA ALA A 190 10.22 11.29 4.45
C ALA A 190 9.97 11.23 2.93
N LEU A 191 10.58 10.26 2.25
CA LEU A 191 10.36 10.02 0.82
C LEU A 191 8.92 9.60 0.51
N ALA A 192 8.32 8.73 1.32
CA ALA A 192 6.91 8.35 1.17
C ALA A 192 5.99 9.56 1.39
N ARG A 193 6.27 10.41 2.37
CA ARG A 193 5.54 11.66 2.64
C ARG A 193 5.66 12.64 1.48
N ALA A 194 6.87 12.84 0.93
CA ALA A 194 7.11 13.68 -0.23
C ALA A 194 6.30 13.19 -1.45
N ALA A 195 6.21 11.87 -1.68
CA ALA A 195 5.46 11.25 -2.76
C ALA A 195 3.93 11.41 -2.65
N LYS A 196 3.43 11.79 -1.47
CA LYS A 196 1.99 11.98 -1.21
C LYS A 196 1.61 13.44 -0.95
N ARG A 197 2.59 14.34 -0.83
CA ARG A 197 2.35 15.75 -0.57
C ARG A 197 1.87 16.45 -1.85
N LYS A 198 0.84 17.30 -1.73
CA LYS A 198 0.30 18.13 -2.83
C LYS A 198 -0.06 17.35 -4.10
N THR A 199 -0.61 16.16 -3.95
CA THR A 199 -1.03 15.38 -5.12
C THR A 199 -2.24 16.00 -5.80
N GLN A 200 -2.23 15.96 -7.14
CA GLN A 200 -3.32 16.44 -7.99
C GLN A 200 -3.76 15.33 -8.94
N CYS A 201 -5.02 15.34 -9.29
CA CYS A 201 -5.55 14.43 -10.31
C CYS A 201 -6.45 15.16 -11.29
N GLN A 202 -6.52 14.63 -12.52
CA GLN A 202 -7.51 15.01 -13.53
C GLN A 202 -8.31 13.77 -13.90
N ILE A 203 -9.61 13.88 -13.96
CA ILE A 203 -10.49 12.76 -14.34
C ILE A 203 -10.56 12.68 -15.85
N LYS A 204 -10.27 11.51 -16.41
CA LYS A 204 -10.36 11.25 -17.86
C LYS A 204 -11.67 10.53 -18.18
N ILE A 205 -12.52 11.15 -18.99
CA ILE A 205 -13.72 10.55 -19.55
C ILE A 205 -13.62 10.62 -21.07
N LYS A 206 -13.48 9.47 -21.73
CA LYS A 206 -13.14 9.37 -23.15
C LYS A 206 -11.83 10.14 -23.44
N ASP A 207 -11.90 11.16 -24.28
CA ASP A 207 -10.76 11.99 -24.68
C ASP A 207 -10.67 13.32 -23.91
N MET A 208 -11.60 13.57 -22.98
CA MET A 208 -11.63 14.79 -22.18
C MET A 208 -10.98 14.59 -20.81
N LEU A 209 -10.24 15.62 -20.37
CA LEU A 209 -9.69 15.74 -19.04
C LEU A 209 -10.42 16.85 -18.27
N SER A 210 -10.71 16.61 -17.01
CA SER A 210 -11.22 17.65 -16.12
C SER A 210 -10.14 18.68 -15.79
N SER A 211 -10.53 19.80 -15.16
CA SER A 211 -9.59 20.66 -14.45
C SER A 211 -8.87 19.88 -13.35
N PRO A 212 -7.62 20.27 -12.98
CA PRO A 212 -6.88 19.65 -11.89
C PRO A 212 -7.63 19.75 -10.55
N ILE A 213 -7.65 18.64 -9.82
CA ILE A 213 -8.28 18.52 -8.50
C ILE A 213 -7.18 18.18 -7.49
N ILE A 214 -7.05 18.98 -6.42
CA ILE A 214 -6.11 18.72 -5.34
C ILE A 214 -6.69 17.61 -4.44
N THR A 215 -5.90 16.55 -4.21
CA THR A 215 -6.27 15.46 -3.32
C THR A 215 -5.53 15.60 -2.00
N ARG A 216 -6.27 15.68 -0.90
CA ARG A 216 -5.71 15.83 0.45
C ARG A 216 -5.55 14.48 1.16
N ASN A 217 -6.48 13.58 0.95
CA ASN A 217 -6.53 12.25 1.57
C ASN A 217 -6.24 11.14 0.56
N GLY A 218 -6.10 9.94 1.07
CA GLY A 218 -5.98 8.71 0.28
C GLY A 218 -4.62 8.45 -0.31
N VAL A 219 -4.49 7.25 -0.83
CA VAL A 219 -3.34 6.78 -1.61
C VAL A 219 -3.80 6.45 -3.02
N ARG A 220 -2.99 6.80 -4.01
CA ARG A 220 -3.36 6.67 -5.44
C ARG A 220 -3.48 5.20 -5.83
N GLN A 221 -4.66 4.75 -6.23
CA GLN A 221 -4.86 3.39 -6.72
C GLN A 221 -4.11 3.19 -8.05
N GLY A 222 -3.11 2.29 -8.06
CA GLY A 222 -2.17 2.10 -9.17
C GLY A 222 -0.73 2.50 -8.84
N ASP A 223 -0.50 3.05 -7.66
CA ASP A 223 0.82 3.29 -7.09
C ASP A 223 1.31 2.04 -6.37
N SER A 224 2.57 1.67 -6.55
CA SER A 224 3.18 0.51 -5.88
C SER A 224 3.12 0.60 -4.36
N LEU A 225 3.17 1.81 -3.81
CA LEU A 225 3.11 2.06 -2.37
C LEU A 225 1.70 1.93 -1.78
N ALA A 226 0.64 1.97 -2.60
CA ALA A 226 -0.72 2.11 -2.09
C ALA A 226 -1.13 0.95 -1.16
N CYS A 227 -0.91 -0.28 -1.59
CA CYS A 227 -1.25 -1.47 -0.81
C CYS A 227 -0.45 -1.56 0.49
N LEU A 228 0.86 -1.28 0.42
CA LEU A 228 1.75 -1.30 1.57
C LEU A 228 1.34 -0.27 2.64
N LEU A 229 1.06 0.96 2.20
CA LEU A 229 0.63 2.05 3.08
C LEU A 229 -0.76 1.79 3.66
N PHE A 230 -1.66 1.19 2.89
CA PHE A 230 -2.97 0.77 3.39
C PHE A 230 -2.83 -0.29 4.48
N ASN A 231 -2.01 -1.32 4.26
CA ASN A 231 -1.77 -2.36 5.26
C ASN A 231 -1.19 -1.80 6.57
N LEU A 232 -0.30 -0.81 6.49
CA LEU A 232 0.20 -0.10 7.68
C LEU A 232 -0.89 0.68 8.40
N ALA A 233 -1.74 1.41 7.65
CA ALA A 233 -2.86 2.14 8.23
C ALA A 233 -3.83 1.18 8.93
N LEU A 234 -4.14 0.05 8.29
CA LEU A 234 -5.01 -0.98 8.86
C LEU A 234 -4.40 -1.61 10.12
N GLU A 235 -3.11 -1.94 10.09
CA GLU A 235 -2.38 -2.46 11.26
C GLU A 235 -2.50 -1.51 12.46
N LYS A 236 -2.37 -0.20 12.21
CA LYS A 236 -2.54 0.81 13.25
C LYS A 236 -3.95 0.80 13.83
N VAL A 237 -4.97 0.75 13.00
CA VAL A 237 -6.38 0.68 13.43
C VAL A 237 -6.62 -0.56 14.29
N ILE A 238 -6.11 -1.72 13.88
CA ILE A 238 -6.26 -2.98 14.62
C ILE A 238 -5.60 -2.90 15.99
N ARG A 239 -4.38 -2.35 16.04
CA ARG A 239 -3.65 -2.18 17.32
C ARG A 239 -4.36 -1.20 18.26
N ASP A 240 -4.84 -0.07 17.72
CA ASP A 240 -5.54 0.94 18.50
C ASP A 240 -6.91 0.45 19.02
N ALA A 241 -7.58 -0.39 18.26
CA ALA A 241 -8.83 -1.02 18.66
C ALA A 241 -8.64 -2.09 19.77
N GLY A 242 -7.41 -2.40 20.13
CA GLY A 242 -7.09 -3.39 21.16
C GLY A 242 -7.58 -4.80 20.84
N ILE A 243 -7.73 -5.09 19.55
CA ILE A 243 -8.29 -6.34 19.08
C ILE A 243 -7.28 -7.48 19.37
N ASN A 244 -7.74 -8.55 20.02
CA ASN A 244 -6.90 -9.71 20.30
C ASN A 244 -6.63 -10.51 19.03
N THR A 245 -5.44 -10.33 18.45
CA THR A 245 -5.01 -10.97 17.19
C THR A 245 -4.28 -12.30 17.40
N ARG A 246 -4.01 -12.69 18.67
CA ARG A 246 -3.24 -13.90 18.98
C ARG A 246 -4.08 -15.17 19.01
N GLY A 247 -5.41 -15.03 18.90
CA GLY A 247 -6.34 -16.13 19.11
C GLY A 247 -6.23 -16.65 20.55
N THR A 248 -7.27 -16.49 21.34
CA THR A 248 -7.27 -16.99 22.71
C THR A 248 -8.36 -18.03 22.84
N ILE A 249 -7.98 -19.26 23.25
CA ILE A 249 -8.93 -20.27 23.68
C ILE A 249 -9.09 -20.08 25.17
N PHE A 250 -10.23 -19.53 25.61
CA PHE A 250 -10.56 -19.51 27.03
C PHE A 250 -11.25 -20.81 27.40
N TYR A 251 -10.62 -21.60 28.26
CA TYR A 251 -11.27 -22.68 28.99
C TYR A 251 -11.79 -22.10 30.29
N THR A 252 -13.07 -21.75 30.36
CA THR A 252 -13.76 -21.67 31.62
C THR A 252 -14.62 -22.91 31.77
N SER A 253 -14.82 -23.39 32.98
CA SER A 253 -15.54 -24.63 33.28
C SER A 253 -17.00 -24.66 32.77
N GLN A 254 -17.53 -23.56 32.27
CA GLN A 254 -18.89 -23.42 31.77
C GLN A 254 -19.02 -22.82 30.35
N PHE A 255 -17.99 -22.11 29.80
CA PHE A 255 -18.07 -21.51 28.47
C PHE A 255 -16.71 -21.59 27.76
N LYS A 256 -16.72 -22.14 26.55
CA LYS A 256 -15.58 -22.10 25.65
C LYS A 256 -15.78 -20.93 24.67
N PHE A 257 -15.02 -19.84 24.80
CA PHE A 257 -15.00 -18.77 23.82
C PHE A 257 -13.81 -18.94 22.88
N TRP A 258 -14.08 -19.06 21.60
CA TRP A 258 -13.08 -18.95 20.55
C TRP A 258 -13.08 -17.50 20.06
N HIS A 259 -11.98 -16.82 20.21
CA HIS A 259 -11.79 -15.51 19.62
C HIS A 259 -10.86 -15.66 18.42
N LEU A 260 -11.43 -15.90 17.26
CA LEU A 260 -10.71 -15.87 16.01
C LEU A 260 -11.03 -14.55 15.33
N GLN A 261 -10.00 -13.76 15.10
CA GLN A 261 -10.14 -12.53 14.37
C GLN A 261 -9.52 -12.69 13.00
N MET A 262 -10.34 -12.59 12.00
CA MET A 262 -9.91 -12.51 10.62
C MET A 262 -10.40 -11.20 10.01
N ILE A 263 -9.47 -10.52 9.34
CA ILE A 263 -9.77 -9.32 8.58
C ILE A 263 -9.72 -9.72 7.12
N LEU A 264 -10.91 -9.79 6.50
CA LEU A 264 -11.07 -9.90 5.06
C LEU A 264 -11.30 -8.49 4.51
N ILE A 265 -10.43 -8.04 3.62
CA ILE A 265 -10.56 -6.77 2.89
C ILE A 265 -11.09 -7.03 1.49
#